data_b97093d105aca10f023415ddf2422c22
#
_entry.id   b97093d105aca10f023415ddf2422c22
#
_cell.length_a   1.000
_cell.length_b   1.000
_cell.length_c   1.000
_cell.angle_alpha   90.00
_cell.angle_beta   90.00
_cell.angle_gamma   90.00
#
_symmetry.space_group_name_H-M   'P 1'
#
loop_
_entity.id
_entity.type
_entity.pdbx_description
1 polymer ?
#
loop_
_entity_poly.entity_id
_entity_poly.type
_entity_poly.pdbx_seq_one_letter_code
_entity_poly.pdbx_strand_id
1 'polypeptide(L)'
;SGLSKRFPPLQFIKNVDRVILDRYIGFSIFKIDDYFKIKIKNIKFLFLKNKLEDVVINIDQKNLYNLELQRQQKLGKIPRSETDLYNFSFGEMIYQGEKFPIKLRVKGDRMIHFQDKDSTSYKVDLRGPKRIWGLEEFALQKPITRNYVYEHMFHKLLESNNLISLKYFFINLKLNDTDQGIYAIEEGFSKELIERNKRRNGPIFGIDEVISNRGGEITYPDVLFDLYSKNYWLENYPELTEKALGKLNNFKKKKLNLDDVFDLEKWATYFAIIDLSNGKHGAISKSVKLYYNTVSSKFEPIGFDAQIDPEYYTDFLLLDFLNPKNKNCGPYCYDREWFLKFLKTNNGKLNYKFVNLYIKKLKELSSDEF
;
A
#
# COMPACT_ATOMS: atom_id res chain seq x y z
N SER A 1 5.39 -18.18 -26.62
CA SER A 1 4.00 -18.47 -26.15
C SER A 1 3.89 -18.64 -24.62
N GLY A 2 5.01 -18.60 -23.87
CA GLY A 2 5.02 -18.78 -22.42
C GLY A 2 4.90 -17.48 -21.60
N LEU A 3 5.11 -16.33 -22.20
CA LEU A 3 5.13 -15.03 -21.50
C LEU A 3 3.71 -14.45 -21.27
N SER A 4 2.72 -14.83 -22.08
CA SER A 4 1.35 -14.32 -21.93
C SER A 4 0.62 -14.86 -20.69
N LYS A 5 1.04 -16.02 -20.17
CA LYS A 5 0.46 -16.59 -18.94
C LYS A 5 1.03 -16.01 -17.64
N ARG A 6 2.14 -15.25 -17.70
CA ARG A 6 2.82 -14.67 -16.52
C ARG A 6 2.54 -13.19 -16.27
N PHE A 7 1.84 -12.51 -17.18
CA PHE A 7 1.50 -11.09 -17.06
C PHE A 7 0.00 -10.89 -17.23
N PRO A 8 -0.77 -11.01 -16.13
CA PRO A 8 -2.23 -10.83 -16.15
C PRO A 8 -2.75 -9.43 -16.56
N PRO A 9 -1.97 -8.32 -16.59
CA PRO A 9 -2.55 -6.99 -16.85
C PRO A 9 -3.35 -6.86 -18.15
N LEU A 10 -2.92 -7.53 -19.22
CA LEU A 10 -3.60 -7.40 -20.53
C LEU A 10 -4.95 -8.14 -20.60
N GLN A 11 -5.06 -9.25 -19.89
CA GLN A 11 -6.31 -10.01 -19.83
C GLN A 11 -7.31 -9.36 -18.87
N PHE A 12 -6.78 -8.68 -17.85
CA PHE A 12 -7.53 -7.91 -16.89
C PHE A 12 -8.24 -6.70 -17.52
N ILE A 13 -7.55 -5.92 -18.36
CA ILE A 13 -8.14 -4.77 -19.05
C ILE A 13 -9.34 -5.20 -19.89
N LYS A 14 -9.27 -6.38 -20.56
CA LYS A 14 -10.41 -6.95 -21.28
C LYS A 14 -11.59 -7.32 -20.38
N ASN A 15 -11.32 -7.73 -19.15
CA ASN A 15 -12.36 -8.14 -18.20
C ASN A 15 -12.98 -6.94 -17.49
N VAL A 16 -12.19 -5.91 -17.17
CA VAL A 16 -12.70 -4.60 -16.70
C VAL A 16 -13.61 -3.98 -17.74
N ASP A 17 -13.23 -4.03 -19.02
CA ASP A 17 -14.03 -3.60 -20.18
C ASP A 17 -15.42 -4.27 -20.17
N ARG A 18 -15.42 -5.57 -19.97
CA ARG A 18 -16.65 -6.37 -20.04
C ARG A 18 -17.59 -6.17 -18.85
N VAL A 19 -17.06 -6.02 -17.64
CA VAL A 19 -17.85 -6.00 -16.41
C VAL A 19 -18.33 -4.59 -16.02
N ILE A 20 -17.46 -3.57 -16.18
CA ILE A 20 -17.81 -2.19 -15.81
C ILE A 20 -18.74 -1.56 -16.86
N LEU A 21 -18.43 -1.79 -18.12
CA LEU A 21 -19.02 -1.01 -19.19
C LEU A 21 -20.33 -1.57 -19.68
N ASP A 22 -20.43 -2.90 -19.84
CA ASP A 22 -21.70 -3.53 -20.20
C ASP A 22 -22.74 -3.42 -19.08
N ARG A 23 -22.29 -3.39 -17.82
CA ARG A 23 -23.19 -3.42 -16.66
C ARG A 23 -23.58 -2.06 -16.11
N TYR A 24 -22.70 -1.05 -16.19
CA TYR A 24 -22.89 0.23 -15.50
C TYR A 24 -22.71 1.48 -16.38
N ILE A 25 -22.03 1.42 -17.51
CA ILE A 25 -21.60 2.61 -18.25
C ILE A 25 -21.91 2.57 -19.76
N GLY A 26 -22.06 1.40 -20.41
CA GLY A 26 -22.36 1.25 -21.84
C GLY A 26 -21.28 1.82 -22.79
N PHE A 27 -20.00 1.63 -22.47
CA PHE A 27 -18.87 2.22 -23.21
C PHE A 27 -17.86 1.17 -23.69
N SER A 28 -17.23 1.35 -24.84
CA SER A 28 -16.22 0.45 -25.43
C SER A 28 -14.78 0.91 -25.14
N ILE A 29 -13.93 0.02 -24.57
CA ILE A 29 -12.56 0.33 -24.09
C ILE A 29 -11.46 -0.15 -25.07
N PHE A 30 -11.71 -0.21 -26.36
CA PHE A 30 -10.67 -0.65 -27.31
C PHE A 30 -9.35 0.16 -27.26
N LYS A 31 -9.30 1.32 -26.56
CA LYS A 31 -8.17 2.23 -26.53
C LYS A 31 -7.27 2.14 -25.28
N ILE A 32 -7.71 1.50 -24.20
CA ILE A 32 -6.87 1.33 -22.98
C ILE A 32 -5.66 0.41 -23.27
N ASP A 33 -5.83 -0.59 -24.15
CA ASP A 33 -4.75 -1.48 -24.54
C ASP A 33 -3.58 -0.73 -25.22
N ASP A 34 -3.87 0.31 -26.00
CA ASP A 34 -2.86 1.13 -26.66
C ASP A 34 -2.18 2.11 -25.68
N TYR A 35 -2.91 2.68 -24.73
CA TYR A 35 -2.36 3.55 -23.69
C TYR A 35 -1.37 2.80 -22.78
N PHE A 36 -1.72 1.61 -22.33
CA PHE A 36 -0.82 0.76 -21.54
C PHE A 36 0.37 0.27 -22.36
N LYS A 37 0.20 -0.07 -23.64
CA LYS A 37 1.30 -0.41 -24.54
C LYS A 37 2.28 0.75 -24.71
N ILE A 38 1.79 1.97 -24.84
CA ILE A 38 2.62 3.18 -24.95
C ILE A 38 3.35 3.46 -23.64
N LYS A 39 2.67 3.36 -22.49
CA LYS A 39 3.33 3.55 -21.18
C LYS A 39 4.31 2.43 -20.85
N ILE A 40 4.00 1.18 -21.16
CA ILE A 40 4.96 0.06 -21.01
C ILE A 40 6.18 0.25 -21.93
N LYS A 41 5.99 0.76 -23.15
CA LYS A 41 7.09 1.09 -24.05
C LYS A 41 7.97 2.21 -23.49
N ASN A 42 7.35 3.23 -22.90
CA ASN A 42 8.07 4.32 -22.22
C ASN A 42 8.74 3.86 -20.90
N ILE A 43 8.17 2.91 -20.19
CA ILE A 43 8.78 2.28 -19.00
C ILE A 43 10.02 1.48 -19.40
N LYS A 44 9.95 0.66 -20.46
CA LYS A 44 11.15 -0.01 -21.01
C LYS A 44 12.24 1.00 -21.33
N PHE A 45 11.88 2.18 -21.85
CA PHE A 45 12.81 3.26 -22.17
C PHE A 45 13.42 3.90 -20.91
N LEU A 46 12.64 4.04 -19.83
CA LEU A 46 13.13 4.55 -18.53
C LEU A 46 14.12 3.58 -17.87
N PHE A 47 13.85 2.29 -17.92
CA PHE A 47 14.76 1.26 -17.39
C PHE A 47 16.03 1.07 -18.22
N LEU A 48 15.96 1.29 -19.53
CA LEU A 48 17.12 1.16 -20.42
C LEU A 48 18.05 2.39 -20.37
N LYS A 49 17.55 3.55 -19.93
CA LYS A 49 18.33 4.79 -19.93
C LYS A 49 19.00 5.10 -18.59
N ASN A 50 18.50 4.57 -17.49
CA ASN A 50 19.04 4.81 -16.15
C ASN A 50 19.58 3.50 -15.57
N LYS A 51 20.89 3.44 -15.35
CA LYS A 51 21.52 2.39 -14.54
C LYS A 51 20.90 2.47 -13.14
N LEU A 52 20.48 1.31 -12.60
CA LEU A 52 20.02 1.25 -11.20
C LEU A 52 21.16 1.71 -10.29
N GLU A 53 20.81 2.42 -9.25
CA GLU A 53 21.77 2.87 -8.24
C GLU A 53 22.30 1.69 -7.43
N ASP A 54 23.60 1.67 -7.17
CA ASP A 54 24.24 0.65 -6.39
C ASP A 54 24.25 1.06 -4.91
N VAL A 55 23.79 0.16 -4.04
CA VAL A 55 23.73 0.34 -2.60
C VAL A 55 24.40 -0.83 -1.91
N VAL A 56 25.27 -0.55 -0.95
CA VAL A 56 25.93 -1.58 -0.14
C VAL A 56 25.46 -1.46 1.31
N ILE A 57 25.14 -2.57 1.92
CA ILE A 57 24.88 -2.66 3.36
C ILE A 57 25.96 -3.52 3.99
N ASN A 58 26.71 -2.98 4.92
CA ASN A 58 27.70 -3.69 5.72
C ASN A 58 27.14 -3.99 7.10
N ILE A 59 27.18 -5.25 7.48
CA ILE A 59 26.68 -5.76 8.76
C ILE A 59 27.74 -6.71 9.34
N ASP A 60 28.08 -6.55 10.62
CA ASP A 60 28.95 -7.46 11.30
C ASP A 60 28.31 -8.86 11.51
N GLN A 61 29.13 -9.87 11.82
CA GLN A 61 28.67 -11.24 11.96
C GLN A 61 27.59 -11.42 13.04
N LYS A 62 27.70 -10.70 14.17
CA LYS A 62 26.74 -10.78 15.26
C LYS A 62 25.35 -10.29 14.81
N ASN A 63 25.33 -9.13 14.16
CA ASN A 63 24.08 -8.55 13.65
C ASN A 63 23.49 -9.36 12.48
N LEU A 64 24.34 -9.93 11.62
CA LEU A 64 23.92 -10.82 10.55
C LEU A 64 23.28 -12.12 11.11
N TYR A 65 23.87 -12.68 12.17
CA TYR A 65 23.33 -13.83 12.88
C TYR A 65 21.94 -13.51 13.49
N ASN A 66 21.78 -12.31 14.08
CA ASN A 66 20.49 -11.88 14.61
C ASN A 66 19.42 -11.77 13.52
N LEU A 67 19.74 -11.30 12.32
CA LEU A 67 18.81 -11.28 11.20
C LEU A 67 18.42 -12.69 10.77
N GLU A 68 19.37 -13.62 10.75
CA GLU A 68 19.06 -15.02 10.45
C GLU A 68 18.17 -15.66 11.52
N LEU A 69 18.39 -15.39 12.80
CA LEU A 69 17.50 -15.83 13.87
C LEU A 69 16.07 -15.31 13.67
N GLN A 70 15.90 -14.02 13.37
CA GLN A 70 14.60 -13.44 13.07
C GLN A 70 13.93 -14.15 11.89
N ARG A 71 14.70 -14.47 10.83
CA ARG A 71 14.20 -15.19 9.67
C ARG A 71 13.73 -16.60 10.06
N GLN A 72 14.52 -17.34 10.85
CA GLN A 72 14.16 -18.68 11.33
C GLN A 72 12.93 -18.68 12.23
N GLN A 73 12.76 -17.64 13.06
CA GLN A 73 11.58 -17.44 13.88
C GLN A 73 10.33 -17.20 13.02
N LYS A 74 10.45 -16.37 11.96
CA LYS A 74 9.36 -16.14 11.00
C LYS A 74 8.98 -17.40 10.22
N LEU A 75 9.94 -18.27 9.96
CA LEU A 75 9.72 -19.59 9.36
C LEU A 75 9.10 -20.63 10.33
N GLY A 76 8.94 -20.27 11.60
CA GLY A 76 8.43 -21.18 12.63
C GLY A 76 9.43 -22.27 13.05
N LYS A 77 10.70 -22.16 12.66
CA LYS A 77 11.74 -23.14 13.01
C LYS A 77 12.33 -22.92 14.41
N ILE A 78 12.18 -21.72 14.95
CA ILE A 78 12.62 -21.33 16.30
C ILE A 78 11.45 -20.61 16.98
N PRO A 79 11.17 -20.88 18.28
CA PRO A 79 10.13 -20.16 19.04
C PRO A 79 10.39 -18.65 19.03
N ARG A 80 9.33 -17.87 18.97
CA ARG A 80 9.39 -16.41 19.15
C ARG A 80 9.24 -16.09 20.63
N SER A 81 10.10 -15.21 21.15
CA SER A 81 9.82 -14.49 22.39
C SER A 81 9.14 -13.16 22.08
N GLU A 82 8.36 -12.59 23.00
CA GLU A 82 7.73 -11.29 22.81
C GLU A 82 8.75 -10.16 22.60
N THR A 83 9.95 -10.31 23.16
CA THR A 83 11.06 -9.36 23.02
C THR A 83 11.70 -9.40 21.62
N ASP A 84 11.59 -10.51 20.89
CA ASP A 84 12.24 -10.70 19.58
C ASP A 84 11.57 -9.94 18.43
N LEU A 85 10.31 -9.57 18.58
CA LEU A 85 9.53 -8.86 17.56
C LEU A 85 10.11 -7.47 17.22
N TYR A 86 10.88 -6.87 18.14
CA TYR A 86 11.42 -5.51 18.01
C TYR A 86 12.94 -5.45 18.02
N ASN A 87 13.64 -6.59 17.99
CA ASN A 87 15.09 -6.62 17.95
C ASN A 87 15.59 -6.13 16.60
N PHE A 88 16.28 -5.00 16.61
CA PHE A 88 16.99 -4.50 15.44
C PHE A 88 18.44 -5.00 15.45
N SER A 89 18.93 -5.32 14.27
CA SER A 89 20.35 -5.44 13.97
C SER A 89 20.89 -4.11 13.49
N PHE A 90 22.17 -3.88 13.66
CA PHE A 90 22.82 -2.63 13.29
C PHE A 90 23.80 -2.86 12.15
N GLY A 91 23.95 -1.84 11.31
CA GLY A 91 24.87 -1.87 10.17
C GLY A 91 25.13 -0.48 9.62
N GLU A 92 25.78 -0.45 8.49
CA GLU A 92 26.10 0.76 7.75
C GLU A 92 25.63 0.60 6.29
N MET A 93 24.86 1.55 5.80
CA MET A 93 24.49 1.64 4.38
C MET A 93 25.44 2.60 3.68
N ILE A 94 25.97 2.21 2.55
CA ILE A 94 26.84 3.03 1.71
C ILE A 94 26.07 3.35 0.42
N TYR A 95 25.92 4.65 0.17
CA TYR A 95 25.26 5.16 -1.02
C TYR A 95 26.03 6.38 -1.54
N GLN A 96 26.40 6.38 -2.82
CA GLN A 96 27.22 7.42 -3.48
C GLN A 96 28.53 7.76 -2.73
N GLY A 97 29.12 6.75 -2.09
CA GLY A 97 30.35 6.90 -1.32
C GLY A 97 30.14 7.42 0.11
N GLU A 98 28.94 7.88 0.47
CA GLU A 98 28.60 8.27 1.83
C GLU A 98 28.14 7.09 2.69
N LYS A 99 28.44 7.16 3.98
CA LYS A 99 28.08 6.16 4.97
C LYS A 99 26.94 6.64 5.86
N PHE A 100 25.95 5.77 6.04
CA PHE A 100 24.75 6.02 6.82
C PHE A 100 24.58 4.92 7.86
N PRO A 101 24.69 5.22 9.17
CA PRO A 101 24.37 4.24 10.19
C PRO A 101 22.89 3.84 10.10
N ILE A 102 22.62 2.54 10.11
CA ILE A 102 21.27 1.99 10.03
C ILE A 102 20.97 1.03 11.15
N LYS A 103 19.70 0.84 11.44
CA LYS A 103 19.17 -0.34 12.10
C LYS A 103 18.20 -1.03 11.16
N LEU A 104 18.17 -2.35 11.16
CA LEU A 104 17.34 -3.12 10.28
C LEU A 104 16.81 -4.39 10.96
N ARG A 105 15.67 -4.88 10.47
CA ARG A 105 15.06 -6.13 10.91
C ARG A 105 14.37 -6.81 9.74
N VAL A 106 14.13 -8.12 9.85
CA VAL A 106 13.40 -8.87 8.83
C VAL A 106 11.95 -8.38 8.75
N LYS A 107 11.50 -8.02 7.53
CA LYS A 107 10.15 -7.53 7.23
C LYS A 107 9.29 -8.64 6.62
N GLY A 108 7.97 -8.45 6.71
CA GLY A 108 6.93 -9.19 6.01
C GLY A 108 6.29 -10.29 6.85
N ASP A 109 5.03 -10.60 6.52
CA ASP A 109 4.23 -11.63 7.17
C ASP A 109 4.04 -12.85 6.28
N ARG A 110 4.14 -12.68 4.95
CA ARG A 110 4.10 -13.77 3.98
C ARG A 110 5.48 -14.39 3.78
N MET A 111 5.52 -15.70 3.56
CA MET A 111 6.75 -16.46 3.36
C MET A 111 7.64 -15.92 2.24
N ILE A 112 7.06 -15.34 1.19
CA ILE A 112 7.78 -14.75 0.05
C ILE A 112 8.80 -13.68 0.47
N HIS A 113 8.65 -13.07 1.66
CA HIS A 113 9.58 -12.06 2.18
C HIS A 113 10.80 -12.65 2.89
N PHE A 114 10.77 -13.92 3.31
CA PHE A 114 11.82 -14.50 4.16
C PHE A 114 12.06 -16.02 3.95
N GLN A 115 11.33 -16.64 3.01
CA GLN A 115 11.48 -18.05 2.70
C GLN A 115 12.90 -18.37 2.25
N ASP A 116 13.44 -17.56 1.36
CA ASP A 116 14.79 -17.68 0.82
C ASP A 116 15.72 -16.66 1.50
N LYS A 117 16.92 -17.15 1.91
CA LYS A 117 17.92 -16.33 2.58
C LYS A 117 18.39 -15.17 1.70
N ASP A 118 18.60 -15.43 0.40
CA ASP A 118 19.09 -14.44 -0.57
C ASP A 118 17.99 -13.52 -1.11
N SER A 119 16.76 -13.70 -0.60
CA SER A 119 15.57 -12.91 -0.99
C SER A 119 14.87 -12.28 0.20
N THR A 120 15.54 -12.19 1.35
CA THR A 120 14.96 -11.67 2.59
C THR A 120 14.66 -10.19 2.47
N SER A 121 13.45 -9.80 2.90
CA SER A 121 13.02 -8.40 2.97
C SER A 121 13.36 -7.80 4.34
N TYR A 122 13.74 -6.53 4.34
CA TYR A 122 14.16 -5.82 5.56
C TYR A 122 13.36 -4.53 5.73
N LYS A 123 13.01 -4.19 6.97
CA LYS A 123 12.72 -2.81 7.35
C LYS A 123 14.05 -2.16 7.74
N VAL A 124 14.31 -0.97 7.21
CA VAL A 124 15.52 -0.18 7.47
C VAL A 124 15.12 1.17 8.01
N ASP A 125 15.73 1.58 9.12
CA ASP A 125 15.61 2.91 9.69
C ASP A 125 17.01 3.54 9.73
N LEU A 126 17.15 4.75 9.21
CA LEU A 126 18.38 5.53 9.32
C LEU A 126 18.58 6.03 10.76
N ARG A 127 19.82 6.05 11.19
CA ARG A 127 20.20 6.60 12.51
C ARG A 127 20.89 7.95 12.32
N GLY A 128 20.37 8.96 13.02
CA GLY A 128 20.89 10.32 12.93
C GLY A 128 20.09 11.21 11.96
N PRO A 129 20.60 12.44 11.71
CA PRO A 129 19.82 13.46 10.98
C PRO A 129 19.85 13.33 9.45
N LYS A 130 20.81 12.57 8.91
CA LYS A 130 20.95 12.40 7.46
C LYS A 130 19.80 11.55 6.91
N ARG A 131 19.41 11.84 5.67
CA ARG A 131 18.39 11.10 4.91
C ARG A 131 18.99 10.59 3.61
N ILE A 132 18.58 9.40 3.20
CA ILE A 132 18.88 8.87 1.86
C ILE A 132 17.59 8.98 1.03
N TRP A 133 17.68 9.55 -0.17
CA TRP A 133 16.52 9.81 -1.04
C TRP A 133 15.42 10.67 -0.37
N GLY A 134 15.76 11.38 0.71
CA GLY A 134 14.78 12.10 1.53
C GLY A 134 13.93 11.18 2.41
N LEU A 135 14.38 9.95 2.68
CA LEU A 135 13.71 8.96 3.51
C LEU A 135 14.43 8.79 4.84
N GLU A 136 13.67 8.62 5.92
CA GLU A 136 14.15 8.22 7.25
C GLU A 136 14.03 6.72 7.47
N GLU A 137 12.90 6.15 7.05
CA GLU A 137 12.61 4.73 7.13
C GLU A 137 12.05 4.21 5.80
N PHE A 138 12.42 2.99 5.45
CA PHE A 138 11.93 2.34 4.24
C PHE A 138 12.05 0.81 4.36
N ALA A 139 11.39 0.11 3.45
CA ALA A 139 11.60 -1.31 3.28
C ALA A 139 12.51 -1.59 2.08
N LEU A 140 13.35 -2.60 2.23
CA LEU A 140 14.09 -3.27 1.17
C LEU A 140 13.40 -4.61 0.90
N GLN A 141 12.94 -4.83 -0.33
CA GLN A 141 12.25 -6.08 -0.65
C GLN A 141 12.48 -6.51 -2.10
N LYS A 142 12.43 -7.81 -2.36
CA LYS A 142 12.53 -8.32 -3.74
C LYS A 142 11.32 -7.83 -4.55
N PRO A 143 11.52 -7.44 -5.81
CA PRO A 143 10.43 -6.96 -6.66
C PRO A 143 9.24 -7.94 -6.78
N ILE A 144 9.53 -9.24 -6.73
CA ILE A 144 8.50 -10.28 -6.79
C ILE A 144 7.46 -10.17 -5.66
N THR A 145 7.83 -9.63 -4.49
CA THR A 145 6.92 -9.46 -3.34
C THR A 145 5.76 -8.51 -3.61
N ARG A 146 5.89 -7.67 -4.66
CA ARG A 146 4.90 -6.68 -5.10
C ARG A 146 4.64 -6.77 -6.61
N ASN A 147 4.61 -7.98 -7.18
CA ASN A 147 4.38 -8.21 -8.61
C ASN A 147 5.33 -7.40 -9.51
N TYR A 148 6.62 -7.36 -9.15
CA TYR A 148 7.69 -6.68 -9.89
C TYR A 148 7.50 -5.16 -9.99
N VAL A 149 7.08 -4.65 -11.16
CA VAL A 149 6.92 -3.21 -11.41
C VAL A 149 5.53 -2.69 -11.01
N TYR A 150 4.64 -3.56 -10.59
CA TYR A 150 3.23 -3.23 -10.38
C TYR A 150 3.06 -2.14 -9.30
N GLU A 151 3.65 -2.31 -8.13
CA GLU A 151 3.55 -1.33 -7.03
C GLU A 151 4.16 0.02 -7.41
N HIS A 152 5.26 0.03 -8.19
CA HIS A 152 5.82 1.26 -8.74
C HIS A 152 4.80 1.99 -9.63
N MET A 153 4.13 1.27 -10.53
CA MET A 153 3.12 1.83 -11.42
C MET A 153 1.91 2.34 -10.64
N PHE A 154 1.47 1.59 -9.64
CA PHE A 154 0.38 1.99 -8.77
C PHE A 154 0.67 3.33 -8.08
N HIS A 155 1.87 3.49 -7.48
CA HIS A 155 2.25 4.75 -6.87
C HIS A 155 2.38 5.90 -7.87
N LYS A 156 2.78 5.63 -9.11
CA LYS A 156 2.76 6.65 -10.18
C LYS A 156 1.34 7.08 -10.57
N LEU A 157 0.38 6.15 -10.58
CA LEU A 157 -1.03 6.50 -10.80
C LEU A 157 -1.59 7.34 -9.65
N LEU A 158 -1.25 7.03 -8.40
CA LEU A 158 -1.65 7.84 -7.25
C LEU A 158 -1.06 9.26 -7.36
N GLU A 159 0.22 9.38 -7.66
CA GLU A 159 0.92 10.66 -7.80
C GLU A 159 0.28 11.53 -8.89
N SER A 160 0.02 10.95 -10.08
CA SER A 160 -0.60 11.68 -11.21
C SER A 160 -2.03 12.18 -10.90
N ASN A 161 -2.69 11.57 -9.92
CA ASN A 161 -4.04 11.95 -9.47
C ASN A 161 -4.05 12.74 -8.17
N ASN A 162 -2.91 13.29 -7.76
CA ASN A 162 -2.78 14.07 -6.52
C ASN A 162 -3.29 13.32 -5.27
N LEU A 163 -3.07 12.00 -5.23
CA LEU A 163 -3.23 11.17 -4.04
C LEU A 163 -1.88 10.98 -3.36
N ILE A 164 -1.90 10.65 -2.07
CA ILE A 164 -0.67 10.38 -1.33
C ILE A 164 -0.07 9.07 -1.83
N SER A 165 1.14 9.17 -2.39
CA SER A 165 1.89 8.07 -2.96
C SER A 165 3.21 7.86 -2.22
N LEU A 166 3.63 6.61 -2.02
CA LEU A 166 4.95 6.29 -1.50
C LEU A 166 6.01 6.42 -2.60
N LYS A 167 7.24 6.74 -2.23
CA LYS A 167 8.39 6.46 -3.09
C LYS A 167 8.55 4.96 -3.19
N TYR A 168 8.47 4.46 -4.42
CA TYR A 168 8.73 3.07 -4.74
C TYR A 168 9.61 2.98 -5.98
N PHE A 169 10.83 2.49 -5.84
CA PHE A 169 11.82 2.43 -6.92
C PHE A 169 12.81 1.28 -6.69
N PHE A 170 13.70 1.04 -7.63
CA PHE A 170 14.57 -0.12 -7.64
C PHE A 170 16.04 0.27 -7.54
N ILE A 171 16.82 -0.56 -6.86
CA ILE A 171 18.27 -0.44 -6.67
C ILE A 171 18.96 -1.78 -6.91
N ASN A 172 20.27 -1.78 -7.13
CA ASN A 172 21.12 -2.96 -6.96
C ASN A 172 21.60 -2.99 -5.51
N LEU A 173 21.36 -4.08 -4.81
CA LEU A 173 21.77 -4.26 -3.42
C LEU A 173 22.93 -5.22 -3.29
N LYS A 174 23.95 -4.83 -2.53
CA LYS A 174 24.97 -5.72 -1.98
C LYS A 174 24.83 -5.78 -0.47
N LEU A 175 24.88 -6.98 0.09
CA LEU A 175 24.93 -7.21 1.53
C LEU A 175 26.33 -7.77 1.86
N ASN A 176 27.11 -6.97 2.58
CA ASN A 176 28.56 -7.18 2.67
C ASN A 176 29.14 -7.31 1.25
N ASP A 177 29.90 -8.32 0.97
CA ASP A 177 30.50 -8.57 -0.35
C ASP A 177 29.61 -9.38 -1.31
N THR A 178 28.40 -9.76 -0.87
CA THR A 178 27.50 -10.63 -1.64
C THR A 178 26.48 -9.79 -2.42
N ASP A 179 26.47 -9.97 -3.74
CA ASP A 179 25.45 -9.35 -4.61
C ASP A 179 24.07 -9.98 -4.33
N GLN A 180 23.13 -9.15 -3.96
CA GLN A 180 21.75 -9.55 -3.71
C GLN A 180 20.84 -9.29 -4.94
N GLY A 181 21.38 -8.67 -5.99
CA GLY A 181 20.64 -8.27 -7.18
C GLY A 181 19.65 -7.12 -6.92
N ILE A 182 18.58 -7.08 -7.70
CA ILE A 182 17.61 -5.98 -7.65
C ILE A 182 16.72 -6.09 -6.43
N TYR A 183 16.62 -4.96 -5.70
CA TYR A 183 15.67 -4.73 -4.61
C TYR A 183 14.82 -3.51 -4.88
N ALA A 184 13.58 -3.54 -4.38
CA ALA A 184 12.71 -2.38 -4.34
C ALA A 184 12.87 -1.66 -3.00
N ILE A 185 12.90 -0.33 -3.06
CA ILE A 185 12.74 0.57 -1.92
C ILE A 185 11.25 0.92 -1.82
N GLU A 186 10.67 0.75 -0.64
CA GLU A 186 9.30 1.16 -0.32
C GLU A 186 9.35 2.12 0.88
N GLU A 187 8.93 3.37 0.68
CA GLU A 187 8.93 4.43 1.70
C GLU A 187 8.08 4.06 2.92
N GLY A 188 8.52 4.45 4.11
CA GLY A 188 7.76 4.32 5.36
C GLY A 188 6.69 5.40 5.54
N PHE A 189 5.87 5.25 6.59
CA PHE A 189 4.79 6.19 6.90
C PHE A 189 5.30 7.27 7.87
N SER A 190 5.94 8.28 7.32
CA SER A 190 6.62 9.34 8.07
C SER A 190 6.09 10.74 7.72
N LYS A 191 6.59 11.75 8.43
CA LYS A 191 6.34 13.15 8.14
C LYS A 191 6.80 13.52 6.72
N GLU A 192 7.95 13.01 6.29
CA GLU A 192 8.56 13.26 4.99
C GLU A 192 7.64 12.80 3.84
N LEU A 193 6.95 11.66 4.01
CA LEU A 193 5.94 11.21 3.07
C LEU A 193 4.85 12.26 2.87
N ILE A 194 4.33 12.82 3.94
CA ILE A 194 3.22 13.77 3.92
C ILE A 194 3.63 15.10 3.30
N GLU A 195 4.78 15.64 3.70
CA GLU A 195 5.32 16.90 3.18
C GLU A 195 5.69 16.81 1.70
N ARG A 196 6.31 15.70 1.28
CA ARG A 196 6.64 15.45 -0.13
C ARG A 196 5.39 15.42 -1.01
N ASN A 197 4.29 14.87 -0.50
CA ASN A 197 2.99 14.89 -1.18
C ASN A 197 2.25 16.23 -1.06
N LYS A 198 2.94 17.32 -0.63
CA LYS A 198 2.40 18.67 -0.51
C LYS A 198 1.21 18.77 0.45
N ARG A 199 1.26 18.05 1.55
CA ARG A 199 0.31 18.12 2.66
C ARG A 199 1.03 18.62 3.91
N ARG A 200 0.26 19.26 4.81
CA ARG A 200 0.77 19.63 6.14
C ARG A 200 0.94 18.40 7.00
N ASN A 201 1.94 18.42 7.88
CA ASN A 201 2.13 17.32 8.82
C ASN A 201 0.85 17.03 9.61
N GLY A 202 0.49 15.77 9.69
CA GLY A 202 -0.71 15.28 10.35
C GLY A 202 -0.61 13.78 10.64
N PRO A 203 -1.35 13.28 11.64
CA PRO A 203 -1.23 11.89 12.06
C PRO A 203 -1.71 10.91 10.99
N ILE A 204 -1.00 9.79 10.90
CA ILE A 204 -1.33 8.67 10.03
C ILE A 204 -1.83 7.52 10.89
N PHE A 205 -2.96 6.94 10.51
CA PHE A 205 -3.55 5.79 11.19
C PHE A 205 -3.58 4.58 10.24
N GLY A 206 -3.34 3.40 10.83
CA GLY A 206 -3.68 2.11 10.24
C GLY A 206 -4.89 1.52 10.94
N ILE A 207 -5.46 0.47 10.36
CA ILE A 207 -6.43 -0.40 11.02
C ILE A 207 -5.66 -1.60 11.56
N ASP A 208 -5.83 -1.89 12.86
CA ASP A 208 -5.11 -2.97 13.54
C ASP A 208 -5.49 -4.34 12.95
N GLU A 209 -4.47 -5.10 12.58
CA GLU A 209 -4.63 -6.44 11.98
C GLU A 209 -4.92 -7.55 13.01
N VAL A 210 -4.72 -7.30 14.29
CA VAL A 210 -4.87 -8.33 15.34
C VAL A 210 -6.28 -8.92 15.33
N ILE A 211 -7.28 -8.13 15.00
CA ILE A 211 -8.68 -8.57 14.94
C ILE A 211 -8.94 -9.36 13.65
N SER A 212 -8.30 -9.02 12.54
CA SER A 212 -8.49 -9.70 11.24
C SER A 212 -7.96 -11.13 11.22
N ASN A 213 -6.98 -11.44 12.05
CA ASN A 213 -6.33 -12.77 12.10
C ASN A 213 -7.03 -13.81 12.95
N ARG A 214 -8.17 -13.48 13.59
CA ARG A 214 -8.91 -14.41 14.46
C ARG A 214 -9.91 -15.31 13.71
N GLY A 215 -9.86 -15.36 12.37
CA GLY A 215 -10.65 -16.32 11.56
C GLY A 215 -12.15 -16.02 11.43
N GLY A 216 -12.58 -14.80 11.80
CA GLY A 216 -13.95 -14.33 11.68
C GLY A 216 -14.10 -13.17 10.69
N GLU A 217 -15.32 -12.91 10.23
CA GLU A 217 -15.64 -11.66 9.54
C GLU A 217 -15.23 -10.48 10.43
N ILE A 218 -14.50 -9.52 9.86
CA ILE A 218 -14.16 -8.28 10.57
C ILE A 218 -15.45 -7.50 10.77
N THR A 219 -15.95 -7.48 11.99
CA THR A 219 -17.03 -6.58 12.35
C THR A 219 -16.42 -5.20 12.56
N TYR A 220 -16.80 -4.25 11.71
CA TYR A 220 -16.26 -2.90 11.76
C TYR A 220 -16.40 -2.19 13.13
N PRO A 221 -17.41 -2.50 13.97
CA PRO A 221 -17.48 -2.02 15.35
C PRO A 221 -16.26 -2.36 16.22
N ASP A 222 -15.58 -3.48 15.94
CA ASP A 222 -14.45 -3.98 16.73
C ASP A 222 -13.08 -3.53 16.22
N VAL A 223 -13.05 -2.81 15.08
CA VAL A 223 -11.82 -2.28 14.48
C VAL A 223 -11.13 -1.31 15.44
N LEU A 224 -9.84 -1.53 15.65
CA LEU A 224 -8.95 -0.60 16.36
C LEU A 224 -8.12 0.19 15.34
N PHE A 225 -7.87 1.44 15.66
CA PHE A 225 -7.00 2.30 14.86
C PHE A 225 -5.62 2.40 15.53
N ASP A 226 -4.58 2.04 14.79
CA ASP A 226 -3.20 2.16 15.22
C ASP A 226 -2.59 3.46 14.68
N LEU A 227 -1.83 4.16 15.54
CA LEU A 227 -1.22 5.46 15.22
C LEU A 227 0.27 5.28 14.90
N TYR A 228 0.67 5.64 13.69
CA TYR A 228 2.08 5.67 13.31
C TYR A 228 2.82 6.78 14.07
N SER A 229 4.08 6.51 14.45
CA SER A 229 4.88 7.41 15.27
C SER A 229 4.17 7.87 16.56
N LYS A 230 3.51 6.93 17.23
CA LYS A 230 2.58 7.14 18.35
C LYS A 230 3.15 8.07 19.43
N ASN A 231 4.38 7.80 19.89
CA ASN A 231 5.00 8.60 20.95
C ASN A 231 5.14 10.07 20.53
N TYR A 232 5.65 10.31 19.31
CA TYR A 232 5.78 11.66 18.77
C TYR A 232 4.44 12.42 18.77
N TRP A 233 3.36 11.80 18.32
CA TRP A 233 2.06 12.45 18.22
C TRP A 233 1.42 12.69 19.59
N LEU A 234 1.54 11.74 20.52
CA LEU A 234 0.97 11.87 21.86
C LEU A 234 1.73 12.87 22.72
N GLU A 235 3.05 12.98 22.54
CA GLU A 235 3.88 13.92 23.29
C GLU A 235 3.78 15.35 22.77
N ASN A 236 3.76 15.54 21.45
CA ASN A 236 3.87 16.87 20.84
C ASN A 236 2.51 17.46 20.38
N TYR A 237 1.52 16.62 20.05
CA TYR A 237 0.23 17.05 19.50
C TYR A 237 -0.94 16.21 20.04
N PRO A 238 -1.12 16.10 21.37
CA PRO A 238 -2.14 15.23 21.97
C PRO A 238 -3.56 15.61 21.55
N GLU A 239 -3.90 16.90 21.58
CA GLU A 239 -5.25 17.38 21.23
C GLU A 239 -5.62 17.10 19.76
N LEU A 240 -4.67 17.29 18.84
CA LEU A 240 -4.87 17.00 17.43
C LEU A 240 -5.08 15.50 17.22
N THR A 241 -4.30 14.69 17.91
CA THR A 241 -4.35 13.23 17.85
C THR A 241 -5.69 12.72 18.39
N GLU A 242 -6.12 13.23 19.53
CA GLU A 242 -7.42 12.89 20.13
C GLU A 242 -8.59 13.30 19.21
N LYS A 243 -8.54 14.49 18.64
CA LYS A 243 -9.54 14.98 17.67
C LYS A 243 -9.64 14.05 16.46
N ALA A 244 -8.51 13.66 15.88
CA ALA A 244 -8.46 12.77 14.72
C ALA A 244 -9.01 11.38 15.07
N LEU A 245 -8.53 10.78 16.15
CA LEU A 245 -8.97 9.47 16.62
C LEU A 245 -10.45 9.49 17.03
N GLY A 246 -10.90 10.57 17.67
CA GLY A 246 -12.29 10.80 18.04
C GLY A 246 -13.23 10.80 16.83
N LYS A 247 -12.81 11.41 15.70
CA LYS A 247 -13.57 11.35 14.44
C LYS A 247 -13.70 9.93 13.91
N LEU A 248 -12.63 9.14 13.86
CA LEU A 248 -12.66 7.75 13.42
C LEU A 248 -13.56 6.90 14.31
N ASN A 249 -13.45 7.06 15.62
CA ASN A 249 -14.29 6.34 16.57
C ASN A 249 -15.78 6.74 16.48
N ASN A 250 -16.10 8.01 16.27
CA ASN A 250 -17.48 8.47 16.07
C ASN A 250 -18.05 7.97 14.73
N PHE A 251 -17.25 7.91 13.67
CA PHE A 251 -17.65 7.32 12.42
C PHE A 251 -17.92 5.81 12.57
N LYS A 252 -17.03 5.07 13.24
CA LYS A 252 -17.23 3.67 13.59
C LYS A 252 -18.55 3.42 14.29
N LYS A 253 -18.90 4.29 15.24
CA LYS A 253 -20.17 4.26 16.00
C LYS A 253 -21.38 4.84 15.25
N LYS A 254 -21.25 5.17 13.95
CA LYS A 254 -22.29 5.78 13.11
C LYS A 254 -22.80 7.15 13.63
N LYS A 255 -22.02 7.85 14.45
CA LYS A 255 -22.35 9.20 14.95
C LYS A 255 -21.97 10.31 13.96
N LEU A 256 -21.07 10.04 13.02
CA LEU A 256 -20.67 10.92 11.93
C LEU A 256 -20.94 10.25 10.60
N ASN A 257 -21.28 11.03 9.57
CA ASN A 257 -21.43 10.55 8.21
C ASN A 257 -20.06 10.42 7.53
N LEU A 258 -20.02 9.75 6.37
CA LEU A 258 -18.80 9.55 5.60
C LEU A 258 -18.13 10.88 5.25
N ASP A 259 -18.89 11.87 4.79
CA ASP A 259 -18.38 13.18 4.36
C ASP A 259 -17.97 14.11 5.52
N ASP A 260 -18.36 13.82 6.75
CA ASP A 260 -17.84 14.52 7.94
C ASP A 260 -16.40 14.09 8.25
N VAL A 261 -16.01 12.86 7.84
CA VAL A 261 -14.78 12.20 8.25
C VAL A 261 -13.78 12.07 7.10
N PHE A 262 -14.25 11.73 5.90
CA PHE A 262 -13.39 11.39 4.76
C PHE A 262 -13.48 12.42 3.64
N ASP A 263 -12.39 12.65 2.94
CA ASP A 263 -12.37 13.40 1.68
C ASP A 263 -12.95 12.54 0.57
N LEU A 264 -14.24 12.75 0.25
CA LEU A 264 -14.96 11.88 -0.68
C LEU A 264 -14.35 11.84 -2.07
N GLU A 265 -13.79 12.95 -2.56
CA GLU A 265 -13.19 13.00 -3.89
C GLU A 265 -11.90 12.18 -3.93
N LYS A 266 -11.05 12.32 -2.92
CA LYS A 266 -9.82 11.53 -2.80
C LYS A 266 -10.10 10.05 -2.68
N TRP A 267 -11.08 9.66 -1.88
CA TRP A 267 -11.47 8.26 -1.73
C TRP A 267 -12.13 7.68 -2.98
N ALA A 268 -12.98 8.44 -3.65
CA ALA A 268 -13.59 8.01 -4.91
C ALA A 268 -12.53 7.80 -6.01
N THR A 269 -11.55 8.71 -6.11
CA THR A 269 -10.42 8.58 -7.03
C THR A 269 -9.56 7.36 -6.68
N TYR A 270 -9.28 7.16 -5.39
CA TYR A 270 -8.50 6.01 -4.91
C TYR A 270 -9.16 4.68 -5.28
N PHE A 271 -10.44 4.50 -4.96
CA PHE A 271 -11.15 3.27 -5.31
C PHE A 271 -11.29 3.06 -6.82
N ALA A 272 -11.44 4.14 -7.60
CA ALA A 272 -11.44 4.03 -9.05
C ALA A 272 -10.09 3.53 -9.59
N ILE A 273 -8.97 4.04 -9.08
CA ILE A 273 -7.62 3.55 -9.42
C ILE A 273 -7.46 2.08 -9.02
N ILE A 274 -7.90 1.69 -7.82
CA ILE A 274 -7.85 0.32 -7.33
C ILE A 274 -8.61 -0.63 -8.26
N ASP A 275 -9.80 -0.24 -8.69
CA ASP A 275 -10.61 -1.07 -9.57
C ASP A 275 -10.01 -1.18 -10.97
N LEU A 276 -9.54 -0.07 -11.55
CA LEU A 276 -8.91 -0.04 -12.87
C LEU A 276 -7.57 -0.77 -12.91
N SER A 277 -6.82 -0.76 -11.81
CA SER A 277 -5.53 -1.44 -11.72
C SER A 277 -5.60 -2.87 -11.16
N ASN A 278 -6.77 -3.32 -10.69
CA ASN A 278 -6.97 -4.56 -9.93
C ASN A 278 -6.16 -4.63 -8.62
N GLY A 279 -5.87 -3.50 -8.03
CA GLY A 279 -5.10 -3.38 -6.79
C GLY A 279 -5.91 -3.63 -5.52
N LYS A 280 -6.85 -4.57 -5.54
CA LYS A 280 -7.84 -4.78 -4.46
C LYS A 280 -7.20 -4.96 -3.08
N HIS A 281 -6.03 -5.58 -3.02
CA HIS A 281 -5.30 -5.77 -1.77
C HIS A 281 -4.96 -4.42 -1.09
N GLY A 282 -4.66 -3.37 -1.86
CA GLY A 282 -4.39 -2.03 -1.33
C GLY A 282 -5.61 -1.33 -0.75
N ALA A 283 -6.83 -1.76 -1.13
CA ALA A 283 -8.07 -1.14 -0.68
C ALA A 283 -8.68 -1.76 0.57
N ILE A 284 -8.23 -2.95 0.97
CA ILE A 284 -8.73 -3.59 2.20
C ILE A 284 -8.32 -2.80 3.44
N SER A 285 -9.12 -2.90 4.48
CA SER A 285 -8.97 -2.08 5.69
C SER A 285 -7.57 -2.16 6.33
N LYS A 286 -6.93 -3.33 6.33
CA LYS A 286 -5.59 -3.52 6.88
C LYS A 286 -4.47 -2.87 6.06
N SER A 287 -4.63 -2.74 4.74
CA SER A 287 -3.60 -2.24 3.84
C SER A 287 -3.64 -0.73 3.71
N VAL A 288 -4.80 -0.14 3.42
CA VAL A 288 -4.94 1.31 3.28
C VAL A 288 -4.61 2.04 4.59
N LYS A 289 -3.92 3.18 4.48
CA LYS A 289 -3.62 4.02 5.63
C LYS A 289 -4.39 5.33 5.52
N LEU A 290 -4.69 5.91 6.66
CA LEU A 290 -5.57 7.06 6.84
C LEU A 290 -4.74 8.26 7.29
N TYR A 291 -4.46 9.19 6.39
CA TYR A 291 -3.82 10.45 6.76
C TYR A 291 -4.87 11.47 7.18
N TYR A 292 -4.75 12.04 8.37
CA TYR A 292 -5.58 13.14 8.83
C TYR A 292 -5.06 14.47 8.31
N ASN A 293 -5.74 15.04 7.32
CA ASN A 293 -5.41 16.35 6.80
C ASN A 293 -5.85 17.44 7.79
N THR A 294 -4.86 18.12 8.38
CA THR A 294 -5.08 19.14 9.43
C THR A 294 -5.75 20.41 8.91
N VAL A 295 -5.72 20.65 7.58
CA VAL A 295 -6.36 21.80 6.95
C VAL A 295 -7.87 21.56 6.75
N SER A 296 -8.22 20.43 6.11
CA SER A 296 -9.62 20.08 5.83
C SER A 296 -10.30 19.39 7.01
N SER A 297 -9.55 18.93 8.01
CA SER A 297 -10.02 18.07 9.11
C SER A 297 -10.69 16.78 8.62
N LYS A 298 -10.21 16.22 7.49
CA LYS A 298 -10.70 14.98 6.88
C LYS A 298 -9.58 13.99 6.65
N PHE A 299 -9.95 12.73 6.51
CA PHE A 299 -8.99 11.66 6.18
C PHE A 299 -8.87 11.48 4.68
N GLU A 300 -7.63 11.49 4.19
CA GLU A 300 -7.24 11.09 2.84
C GLU A 300 -6.64 9.68 2.85
N PRO A 301 -6.82 8.87 1.77
CA PRO A 301 -6.17 7.57 1.67
C PRO A 301 -4.68 7.71 1.38
N ILE A 302 -3.88 6.83 1.97
CA ILE A 302 -2.53 6.52 1.54
C ILE A 302 -2.55 5.12 0.96
N GLY A 303 -2.23 4.98 -0.31
CA GLY A 303 -2.16 3.68 -0.97
C GLY A 303 -0.92 2.90 -0.52
N PHE A 304 -1.13 1.63 -0.25
CA PHE A 304 -0.09 0.72 0.21
C PHE A 304 -0.48 -0.73 -0.10
N ASP A 305 0.49 -1.54 -0.52
CA ASP A 305 0.33 -2.99 -0.68
C ASP A 305 -0.78 -3.36 -1.68
N ALA A 306 -0.80 -2.66 -2.82
CA ALA A 306 -1.84 -2.83 -3.85
C ALA A 306 -1.57 -4.00 -4.80
N GLN A 307 -0.68 -4.91 -4.43
CA GLN A 307 -0.31 -6.07 -5.23
C GLN A 307 -1.53 -6.87 -5.72
N ILE A 308 -1.41 -7.44 -6.90
CA ILE A 308 -2.35 -8.42 -7.42
C ILE A 308 -2.03 -9.77 -6.79
N ASP A 309 -3.00 -10.40 -6.14
CA ASP A 309 -2.92 -11.79 -5.73
C ASP A 309 -3.33 -12.68 -6.90
N PRO A 310 -2.40 -13.40 -7.56
CA PRO A 310 -2.72 -14.20 -8.75
C PRO A 310 -3.72 -15.32 -8.47
N GLU A 311 -3.76 -15.81 -7.23
CA GLU A 311 -4.69 -16.85 -6.77
C GLU A 311 -6.12 -16.31 -6.57
N TYR A 312 -6.26 -14.99 -6.45
CA TYR A 312 -7.52 -14.30 -6.12
C TYR A 312 -7.87 -13.23 -7.14
N TYR A 313 -7.48 -13.45 -8.39
CA TYR A 313 -7.92 -12.58 -9.48
C TYR A 313 -9.44 -12.62 -9.58
N THR A 314 -10.07 -11.47 -9.35
CA THR A 314 -11.52 -11.35 -9.32
C THR A 314 -11.98 -10.23 -10.25
N ASP A 315 -13.01 -10.50 -11.03
CA ASP A 315 -13.63 -9.53 -11.96
C ASP A 315 -14.64 -8.60 -11.24
N PHE A 316 -14.54 -8.43 -9.92
CA PHE A 316 -15.51 -7.62 -9.21
C PHE A 316 -15.01 -6.19 -8.97
N LEU A 317 -15.97 -5.28 -8.83
CA LEU A 317 -15.75 -3.87 -8.55
C LEU A 317 -16.23 -3.50 -7.15
N LEU A 318 -15.86 -2.30 -6.69
CA LEU A 318 -16.35 -1.74 -5.44
C LEU A 318 -17.89 -1.83 -5.32
N LEU A 319 -18.62 -1.53 -6.40
CA LEU A 319 -20.08 -1.57 -6.40
C LEU A 319 -20.67 -2.96 -6.20
N ASP A 320 -19.95 -4.02 -6.53
CA ASP A 320 -20.39 -5.40 -6.36
C ASP A 320 -20.57 -5.80 -4.89
N PHE A 321 -19.92 -5.09 -3.97
CA PHE A 321 -20.17 -5.26 -2.54
C PHE A 321 -21.60 -4.92 -2.11
N LEU A 322 -22.34 -4.13 -2.90
CA LEU A 322 -23.75 -3.83 -2.64
C LEU A 322 -24.65 -5.08 -2.75
N ASN A 323 -24.25 -6.06 -3.54
CA ASN A 323 -24.97 -7.33 -3.68
C ASN A 323 -24.45 -8.34 -2.64
N PRO A 324 -25.22 -8.65 -1.57
CA PRO A 324 -24.77 -9.59 -0.53
C PRO A 324 -24.62 -11.03 -1.02
N LYS A 325 -25.26 -11.38 -2.14
CA LYS A 325 -25.17 -12.70 -2.77
C LYS A 325 -23.94 -12.86 -3.66
N ASN A 326 -23.27 -11.77 -4.00
CA ASN A 326 -22.04 -11.81 -4.80
C ASN A 326 -20.88 -12.30 -3.94
N LYS A 327 -20.39 -13.50 -4.23
CA LYS A 327 -19.23 -14.13 -3.59
C LYS A 327 -17.96 -14.05 -4.45
N ASN A 328 -18.02 -13.37 -5.60
CA ASN A 328 -16.88 -13.25 -6.52
C ASN A 328 -15.77 -12.33 -5.96
N CYS A 329 -15.99 -11.68 -4.82
CA CYS A 329 -15.01 -10.89 -4.12
C CYS A 329 -13.84 -11.73 -3.53
N GLY A 330 -13.87 -13.05 -3.65
CA GLY A 330 -12.82 -13.93 -3.16
C GLY A 330 -12.47 -13.66 -1.69
N PRO A 331 -11.16 -13.57 -1.35
CA PRO A 331 -10.74 -13.30 0.03
C PRO A 331 -11.12 -11.90 0.50
N TYR A 332 -11.45 -10.96 -0.41
CA TYR A 332 -11.82 -9.59 -0.02
C TYR A 332 -13.25 -9.49 0.52
N CYS A 333 -14.03 -10.58 0.43
CA CYS A 333 -15.39 -10.63 0.98
C CYS A 333 -15.43 -10.44 2.49
N TYR A 334 -14.37 -10.83 3.22
CA TYR A 334 -14.28 -10.65 4.66
C TYR A 334 -14.27 -9.18 5.09
N ASP A 335 -13.87 -8.28 4.18
CA ASP A 335 -13.76 -6.84 4.43
C ASP A 335 -14.96 -6.04 3.86
N ARG A 336 -16.04 -6.73 3.50
CA ARG A 336 -17.27 -6.15 2.92
C ARG A 336 -17.79 -4.97 3.72
N GLU A 337 -17.79 -5.04 5.05
CA GLU A 337 -18.31 -3.95 5.90
C GLU A 337 -17.50 -2.66 5.73
N TRP A 338 -16.18 -2.76 5.54
CA TRP A 338 -15.34 -1.61 5.25
C TRP A 338 -15.78 -0.91 3.97
N PHE A 339 -15.94 -1.65 2.87
CA PHE A 339 -16.36 -1.10 1.59
C PHE A 339 -17.80 -0.54 1.64
N LEU A 340 -18.69 -1.19 2.37
CA LEU A 340 -20.07 -0.71 2.54
C LEU A 340 -20.16 0.60 3.32
N LYS A 341 -19.16 0.98 4.12
CA LYS A 341 -19.09 2.30 4.77
C LYS A 341 -19.03 3.45 3.76
N PHE A 342 -18.48 3.23 2.59
CA PHE A 342 -18.45 4.22 1.52
C PHE A 342 -19.71 4.17 0.66
N LEU A 343 -20.23 2.99 0.41
CA LEU A 343 -21.36 2.76 -0.51
C LEU A 343 -22.73 3.02 0.12
N LYS A 344 -22.83 2.97 1.44
CA LYS A 344 -24.09 3.15 2.17
C LYS A 344 -23.98 4.27 3.20
N THR A 345 -25.10 4.96 3.41
CA THR A 345 -25.28 5.91 4.52
C THR A 345 -25.43 5.14 5.84
N ASN A 346 -25.35 5.85 6.97
CA ASN A 346 -25.58 5.27 8.30
C ASN A 346 -26.96 4.58 8.44
N ASN A 347 -27.95 5.00 7.64
CA ASN A 347 -29.29 4.43 7.59
C ASN A 347 -29.43 3.26 6.59
N GLY A 348 -28.32 2.77 6.04
CA GLY A 348 -28.30 1.63 5.11
C GLY A 348 -28.73 1.94 3.68
N LYS A 349 -29.14 3.16 3.36
CA LYS A 349 -29.49 3.62 2.00
C LYS A 349 -28.22 3.79 1.16
N LEU A 350 -28.34 3.72 -0.17
CA LEU A 350 -27.23 3.98 -1.08
C LEU A 350 -26.67 5.40 -0.87
N ASN A 351 -25.36 5.53 -0.76
CA ASN A 351 -24.68 6.81 -0.68
C ASN A 351 -24.48 7.39 -2.08
N TYR A 352 -25.51 7.96 -2.67
CA TYR A 352 -25.48 8.51 -4.04
C TYR A 352 -24.36 9.54 -4.22
N LYS A 353 -24.05 10.34 -3.19
CA LYS A 353 -22.99 11.35 -3.26
C LYS A 353 -21.64 10.71 -3.55
N PHE A 354 -21.29 9.67 -2.81
CA PHE A 354 -20.03 8.94 -3.01
C PHE A 354 -20.05 8.11 -4.30
N VAL A 355 -21.12 7.35 -4.55
CA VAL A 355 -21.25 6.48 -5.72
C VAL A 355 -21.15 7.28 -7.02
N ASN A 356 -21.79 8.43 -7.12
CA ASN A 356 -21.70 9.28 -8.31
C ASN A 356 -20.29 9.83 -8.52
N LEU A 357 -19.58 10.24 -7.45
CA LEU A 357 -18.18 10.65 -7.53
C LEU A 357 -17.30 9.49 -8.02
N TYR A 358 -17.47 8.30 -7.45
CA TYR A 358 -16.71 7.13 -7.84
C TYR A 358 -16.93 6.75 -9.32
N ILE A 359 -18.18 6.71 -9.80
CA ILE A 359 -18.51 6.43 -11.20
C ILE A 359 -17.93 7.53 -12.11
N LYS A 360 -18.02 8.80 -11.70
CA LYS A 360 -17.40 9.90 -12.43
C LYS A 360 -15.89 9.71 -12.57
N LYS A 361 -15.20 9.34 -11.48
CA LYS A 361 -13.75 9.09 -11.49
C LYS A 361 -13.36 7.87 -12.34
N LEU A 362 -14.15 6.79 -12.31
CA LEU A 362 -13.95 5.66 -13.21
C LEU A 362 -13.98 6.11 -14.67
N LYS A 363 -14.98 6.93 -15.07
CA LYS A 363 -15.10 7.44 -16.43
C LYS A 363 -13.91 8.33 -16.82
N GLU A 364 -13.54 9.28 -15.95
CA GLU A 364 -12.40 10.17 -16.17
C GLU A 364 -11.10 9.38 -16.36
N LEU A 365 -10.83 8.40 -15.50
CA LEU A 365 -9.58 7.63 -15.53
C LEU A 365 -9.55 6.57 -16.65
N SER A 366 -10.68 6.19 -17.20
CA SER A 366 -10.78 5.26 -18.32
C SER A 366 -10.94 5.95 -19.68
N SER A 367 -10.98 7.28 -19.72
CA SER A 367 -11.08 8.03 -20.97
C SER A 367 -9.74 8.11 -21.71
N ASP A 368 -9.80 8.36 -23.02
CA ASP A 368 -8.61 8.49 -23.86
C ASP A 368 -7.76 9.74 -23.57
N GLU A 369 -8.33 10.70 -22.87
CA GLU A 369 -7.66 11.96 -22.48
C GLU A 369 -6.79 11.81 -21.22
N PHE A 370 -6.90 10.70 -20.51
CA PHE A 370 -6.12 10.38 -19.32
C PHE A 370 -4.95 9.45 -19.67
#